data_60b521c3c5afab786c4ca059fedbc908
#
_entry.id   60b521c3c5afab786c4ca059fedbc908
#
_cell.length_a   1.000
_cell.length_b   1.000
_cell.length_c   1.000
_cell.angle_alpha   90.00
_cell.angle_beta   90.00
_cell.angle_gamma   90.00
#
_symmetry.space_group_name_H-M   'P 1'
#
loop_
_entity.id
_entity.type
_entity.pdbx_description
1 polymer ?
#
loop_
_entity_poly.entity_id
_entity_poly.type
_entity_poly.pdbx_seq_one_letter_code
_entity_poly.pdbx_strand_id
1 'polypeptide(L)'
;MNLEKIEKTINEAFENKNKIDSSDKTLNDLVRETIDLLDNGKIRVAEKKGDKWQVNQWIKKAILLSFRVNKMKASKGPYSTWYDKIDGKTQGWSEEQVKKAGFRYVPNGVIRKGAHIAKNVVLMPSFINVGAYVDEGTMIAVSYTHLTLPTR
;
A
#
# COMPACT_ATOMS: atom_id res chain seq x y z
N MET A 1 15.28 2.84 -14.31
CA MET A 1 15.23 2.66 -12.84
C MET A 1 15.94 1.37 -12.49
N ASN A 2 16.90 1.39 -11.56
CA ASN A 2 17.66 0.18 -11.18
C ASN A 2 17.13 -0.31 -9.81
N LEU A 3 16.29 -1.34 -9.83
CA LEU A 3 15.70 -1.93 -8.61
C LEU A 3 16.76 -2.49 -7.67
N GLU A 4 17.85 -3.04 -8.20
CA GLU A 4 18.95 -3.58 -7.37
C GLU A 4 19.62 -2.48 -6.54
N LYS A 5 19.77 -1.29 -7.12
CA LYS A 5 20.31 -0.13 -6.38
C LYS A 5 19.37 0.31 -5.26
N ILE A 6 18.06 0.35 -5.55
CA ILE A 6 17.05 0.69 -4.54
C ILE A 6 17.07 -0.34 -3.41
N GLU A 7 17.04 -1.62 -3.73
CA GLU A 7 17.10 -2.72 -2.77
C GLU A 7 18.33 -2.63 -1.87
N LYS A 8 19.52 -2.41 -2.44
CA LYS A 8 20.76 -2.27 -1.68
C LYS A 8 20.66 -1.12 -0.68
N THR A 9 20.25 0.07 -1.15
CA THR A 9 20.15 1.27 -0.29
C THR A 9 19.11 1.08 0.82
N ILE A 10 17.95 0.48 0.51
CA ILE A 10 16.91 0.20 1.51
C ILE A 10 17.42 -0.80 2.56
N ASN A 11 18.13 -1.84 2.16
CA ASN A 11 18.70 -2.79 3.09
C ASN A 11 19.73 -2.14 4.03
N GLU A 12 20.66 -1.36 3.49
CA GLU A 12 21.66 -0.63 4.26
C GLU A 12 21.01 0.37 5.26
N ALA A 13 20.01 1.12 4.80
CA ALA A 13 19.28 2.03 5.66
C ALA A 13 18.52 1.30 6.78
N PHE A 14 17.94 0.14 6.48
CA PHE A 14 17.20 -0.64 7.47
C PHE A 14 18.09 -1.19 8.57
N GLU A 15 19.30 -1.66 8.25
CA GLU A 15 20.28 -2.10 9.27
C GLU A 15 20.68 -0.94 10.22
N ASN A 16 20.71 0.28 9.69
CA ASN A 16 21.03 1.50 10.46
C ASN A 16 19.78 2.26 10.93
N LYS A 17 18.61 1.61 10.98
CA LYS A 17 17.29 2.23 11.25
C LYS A 17 17.18 3.09 12.50
N ASN A 18 18.02 2.87 13.50
CA ASN A 18 18.05 3.66 14.74
C ASN A 18 18.80 5.00 14.58
N LYS A 19 19.57 5.16 13.51
CA LYS A 19 20.33 6.37 13.18
C LYS A 19 19.78 7.11 11.97
N ILE A 20 18.59 6.71 11.48
CA ILE A 20 17.97 7.35 10.32
C ILE A 20 17.64 8.79 10.67
N ASP A 21 18.19 9.69 9.89
CA ASP A 21 17.76 11.09 9.86
C ASP A 21 16.54 11.21 8.94
N SER A 22 15.40 11.60 9.51
CA SER A 22 14.18 11.85 8.72
C SER A 22 14.33 13.01 7.73
N SER A 23 15.42 13.79 7.80
CA SER A 23 15.77 14.84 6.85
C SER A 23 16.57 14.32 5.64
N ASP A 24 17.05 13.06 5.65
CA ASP A 24 17.75 12.48 4.50
C ASP A 24 16.82 12.40 3.28
N LYS A 25 16.96 13.37 2.39
CA LYS A 25 16.14 13.51 1.20
C LYS A 25 16.28 12.31 0.27
N THR A 26 17.50 11.80 0.12
CA THR A 26 17.77 10.68 -0.80
C THR A 26 17.04 9.42 -0.35
N LEU A 27 17.16 9.09 0.93
CA LEU A 27 16.43 7.94 1.50
C LEU A 27 14.92 8.12 1.41
N ASN A 28 14.43 9.31 1.75
CA ASN A 28 13.01 9.63 1.68
C ASN A 28 12.44 9.46 0.27
N ASP A 29 13.15 9.92 -0.74
CA ASP A 29 12.73 9.82 -2.15
C ASP A 29 12.72 8.34 -2.59
N LEU A 30 13.72 7.53 -2.24
CA LEU A 30 13.75 6.10 -2.55
C LEU A 30 12.62 5.31 -1.85
N VAL A 31 12.35 5.62 -0.60
CA VAL A 31 11.22 5.02 0.14
C VAL A 31 9.89 5.37 -0.54
N ARG A 32 9.68 6.63 -0.89
CA ARG A 32 8.47 7.07 -1.61
C ARG A 32 8.33 6.39 -2.95
N GLU A 33 9.40 6.34 -3.73
CA GLU A 33 9.42 5.65 -5.03
C GLU A 33 9.02 4.17 -4.87
N THR A 34 9.54 3.50 -3.85
CA THR A 34 9.16 2.10 -3.56
C THR A 34 7.68 1.96 -3.23
N ILE A 35 7.12 2.87 -2.42
CA ILE A 35 5.69 2.88 -2.10
C ILE A 35 4.85 3.17 -3.35
N ASP A 36 5.28 4.07 -4.23
CA ASP A 36 4.59 4.37 -5.48
C ASP A 36 4.63 3.19 -6.47
N LEU A 37 5.71 2.41 -6.49
CA LEU A 37 5.81 1.17 -7.27
C LEU A 37 4.85 0.09 -6.76
N LEU A 38 4.72 -0.06 -5.44
CA LEU A 38 3.72 -0.93 -4.82
C LEU A 38 2.30 -0.48 -5.16
N ASP A 39 2.02 0.81 -5.02
CA ASP A 39 0.71 1.42 -5.28
C ASP A 39 0.24 1.17 -6.71
N ASN A 40 1.17 1.21 -7.66
CA ASN A 40 0.92 0.95 -9.08
C ASN A 40 1.02 -0.52 -9.48
N GLY A 41 1.28 -1.43 -8.54
CA GLY A 41 1.38 -2.87 -8.80
C GLY A 41 2.61 -3.31 -9.59
N LYS A 42 3.63 -2.44 -9.74
CA LYS A 42 4.86 -2.74 -10.47
C LYS A 42 5.81 -3.67 -9.72
N ILE A 43 5.69 -3.69 -8.41
CA ILE A 43 6.40 -4.61 -7.51
C ILE A 43 5.42 -5.18 -6.49
N ARG A 44 5.73 -6.36 -5.94
CA ARG A 44 4.91 -7.03 -4.92
C ARG A 44 5.76 -7.44 -3.72
N VAL A 45 5.20 -7.34 -2.52
CA VAL A 45 5.82 -7.86 -1.29
C VAL A 45 6.00 -9.38 -1.38
N ALA A 46 5.01 -10.07 -1.94
CA ALA A 46 5.08 -11.50 -2.22
C ALA A 46 4.60 -11.75 -3.65
N GLU A 47 5.29 -12.62 -4.36
CA GLU A 47 4.95 -13.01 -5.73
C GLU A 47 5.15 -14.50 -5.94
N LYS A 48 4.36 -15.10 -6.83
CA LYS A 48 4.50 -16.50 -7.18
C LYS A 48 5.55 -16.64 -8.29
N LYS A 49 6.60 -17.43 -8.05
CA LYS A 49 7.61 -17.80 -9.05
C LYS A 49 7.55 -19.32 -9.26
N GLY A 50 7.01 -19.73 -10.40
CA GLY A 50 6.63 -21.12 -10.61
C GLY A 50 5.58 -21.55 -9.57
N ASP A 51 5.86 -22.63 -8.85
CA ASP A 51 4.95 -23.16 -7.81
C ASP A 51 5.21 -22.64 -6.40
N LYS A 52 6.23 -21.78 -6.22
CA LYS A 52 6.64 -21.29 -4.90
C LYS A 52 6.33 -19.80 -4.74
N TRP A 53 5.92 -19.42 -3.53
CA TRP A 53 5.84 -18.02 -3.14
C TRP A 53 7.21 -17.49 -2.74
N GLN A 54 7.61 -16.38 -3.32
CA GLN A 54 8.80 -15.63 -2.95
C GLN A 54 8.41 -14.34 -2.25
N VAL A 55 9.02 -14.06 -1.10
CA VAL A 55 8.83 -12.81 -0.36
C VAL A 55 10.01 -11.88 -0.60
N ASN A 56 9.73 -10.68 -1.09
CA ASN A 56 10.70 -9.62 -1.31
C ASN A 56 10.92 -8.86 0.01
N GLN A 57 11.87 -9.33 0.82
CA GLN A 57 12.11 -8.79 2.16
C GLN A 57 12.50 -7.32 2.17
N TRP A 58 13.24 -6.87 1.16
CA TRP A 58 13.64 -5.48 1.04
C TRP A 58 12.43 -4.52 0.90
N ILE A 59 11.37 -4.97 0.23
CA ILE A 59 10.12 -4.18 0.10
C ILE A 59 9.45 -4.04 1.47
N LYS A 60 9.42 -5.09 2.28
CA LYS A 60 8.91 -5.01 3.66
C LYS A 60 9.74 -4.03 4.50
N LYS A 61 11.07 -4.05 4.34
CA LYS A 61 11.95 -3.07 5.00
C LYS A 61 11.62 -1.63 4.56
N ALA A 62 11.39 -1.40 3.25
CA ALA A 62 10.99 -0.09 2.74
C ALA A 62 9.66 0.39 3.34
N ILE A 63 8.66 -0.49 3.46
CA ILE A 63 7.39 -0.19 4.13
C ILE A 63 7.63 0.21 5.59
N LEU A 64 8.45 -0.52 6.32
CA LEU A 64 8.77 -0.18 7.71
C LEU A 64 9.53 1.14 7.83
N LEU A 65 10.43 1.43 6.88
CA LEU A 65 11.12 2.71 6.81
C LEU A 65 10.15 3.87 6.54
N SER A 66 9.12 3.66 5.72
CA SER A 66 8.14 4.71 5.43
C SER A 66 7.46 5.26 6.70
N PHE A 67 7.22 4.41 7.71
CA PHE A 67 6.68 4.85 9.00
C PHE A 67 7.69 5.64 9.84
N ARG A 68 8.99 5.57 9.54
CA ARG A 68 10.02 6.35 10.23
C ARG A 68 10.25 7.70 9.56
N VAL A 69 10.29 7.73 8.23
CA VAL A 69 10.57 8.96 7.48
C VAL A 69 9.34 9.85 7.31
N ASN A 70 8.14 9.30 7.31
CA ASN A 70 6.92 10.09 7.22
C ASN A 70 6.55 10.71 8.56
N LYS A 71 6.15 11.99 8.50
CA LYS A 71 5.59 12.71 9.66
C LYS A 71 4.11 12.40 9.81
N MET A 72 3.62 12.46 11.04
CA MET A 72 2.20 12.43 11.33
C MET A 72 1.52 13.64 10.71
N LYS A 73 0.36 13.43 10.07
CA LYS A 73 -0.45 14.49 9.52
C LYS A 73 -1.94 14.25 9.71
N ALA A 74 -2.68 15.34 9.86
CA ALA A 74 -4.13 15.29 9.93
C ALA A 74 -4.72 15.17 8.52
N SER A 75 -5.70 14.30 8.37
CA SER A 75 -6.49 14.12 7.16
C SER A 75 -7.97 14.26 7.51
N LYS A 76 -8.66 15.20 6.88
CA LYS A 76 -10.08 15.44 7.10
C LYS A 76 -10.92 14.56 6.19
N GLY A 77 -11.94 13.95 6.76
CA GLY A 77 -12.97 13.21 6.03
C GLY A 77 -14.37 13.67 6.42
N PRO A 78 -15.39 13.08 5.82
CA PRO A 78 -16.77 13.52 6.04
C PRO A 78 -17.29 13.30 7.46
N TYR A 79 -16.72 12.33 8.19
CA TYR A 79 -17.20 11.93 9.52
C TYR A 79 -16.15 12.08 10.63
N SER A 80 -14.86 12.26 10.25
CA SER A 80 -13.78 12.27 11.23
C SER A 80 -12.54 12.98 10.68
N THR A 81 -11.62 13.28 11.59
CA THR A 81 -10.25 13.66 11.25
C THR A 81 -9.34 12.54 11.69
N TRP A 82 -8.58 11.99 10.75
CA TRP A 82 -7.57 10.97 11.03
C TRP A 82 -6.20 11.63 11.24
N TYR A 83 -5.34 10.98 11.98
CA TYR A 83 -3.99 11.43 12.24
C TYR A 83 -3.02 10.25 12.04
N ASP A 84 -2.39 10.19 10.87
CA ASP A 84 -1.57 9.05 10.46
C ASP A 84 -0.36 9.50 9.63
N LYS A 85 0.56 8.57 9.43
CA LYS A 85 1.75 8.71 8.60
C LYS A 85 1.54 8.31 7.14
N ILE A 86 0.53 7.52 6.85
CA ILE A 86 0.24 6.98 5.52
C ILE A 86 -1.08 7.54 5.02
N ASP A 87 -1.06 8.09 3.84
CA ASP A 87 -2.25 8.63 3.19
C ASP A 87 -3.24 7.53 2.79
N GLY A 88 -4.51 7.89 2.72
CA GLY A 88 -5.49 7.10 1.98
C GLY A 88 -5.18 7.11 0.48
N LYS A 89 -5.28 5.95 -0.18
CA LYS A 89 -5.00 5.82 -1.62
C LYS A 89 -5.83 6.77 -2.48
N THR A 90 -7.11 6.91 -2.16
CA THR A 90 -8.06 7.72 -2.93
C THR A 90 -8.23 9.14 -2.38
N GLN A 91 -7.43 9.52 -1.40
CA GLN A 91 -7.54 10.84 -0.78
C GLN A 91 -7.26 11.94 -1.80
N GLY A 92 -8.22 12.84 -1.97
CA GLY A 92 -8.13 13.97 -2.91
C GLY A 92 -8.30 13.59 -4.40
N TRP A 93 -8.72 12.35 -4.70
CA TRP A 93 -9.00 11.95 -6.07
C TRP A 93 -10.26 12.62 -6.60
N SER A 94 -10.21 13.03 -7.88
CA SER A 94 -11.38 13.44 -8.62
C SER A 94 -12.22 12.23 -9.05
N GLU A 95 -13.47 12.48 -9.43
CA GLU A 95 -14.36 11.44 -9.98
C GLU A 95 -13.74 10.73 -11.20
N GLU A 96 -13.04 11.47 -12.06
CA GLU A 96 -12.35 10.90 -13.21
C GLU A 96 -11.23 9.94 -12.83
N GLN A 97 -10.46 10.28 -11.77
CA GLN A 97 -9.42 9.41 -11.26
C GLN A 97 -9.98 8.11 -10.70
N VAL A 98 -11.10 8.20 -9.96
CA VAL A 98 -11.80 7.01 -9.45
C VAL A 98 -12.34 6.15 -10.59
N LYS A 99 -12.99 6.76 -11.60
CA LYS A 99 -13.47 6.04 -12.79
C LYS A 99 -12.34 5.36 -13.55
N LYS A 100 -11.21 6.05 -13.74
CA LYS A 100 -10.04 5.52 -14.42
C LYS A 100 -9.39 4.35 -13.68
N ALA A 101 -9.41 4.37 -12.35
CA ALA A 101 -8.90 3.29 -11.51
C ALA A 101 -9.69 1.99 -11.70
N GLY A 102 -10.99 2.08 -12.00
CA GLY A 102 -11.81 0.96 -12.45
C GLY A 102 -12.18 -0.06 -11.38
N PHE A 103 -12.08 0.28 -10.11
CA PHE A 103 -12.56 -0.55 -9.00
C PHE A 103 -13.74 0.11 -8.28
N ARG A 104 -14.61 -0.72 -7.71
CA ARG A 104 -15.72 -0.27 -6.89
C ARG A 104 -15.31 -0.24 -5.42
N TYR A 105 -15.61 0.87 -4.75
CA TYR A 105 -15.20 1.11 -3.40
C TYR A 105 -16.37 1.71 -2.61
N VAL A 106 -16.86 0.98 -1.62
CA VAL A 106 -18.01 1.44 -0.84
C VAL A 106 -17.58 2.32 0.35
N PRO A 107 -18.47 3.16 0.89
CA PRO A 107 -18.18 3.95 2.07
C PRO A 107 -17.66 3.10 3.24
N ASN A 108 -16.84 3.70 4.09
CA ASN A 108 -16.21 3.08 5.27
C ASN A 108 -15.15 2.01 4.96
N GLY A 109 -14.81 1.76 3.71
CA GLY A 109 -13.58 1.03 3.40
C GLY A 109 -12.35 1.91 3.65
N VAL A 110 -11.20 1.31 3.90
CA VAL A 110 -9.92 2.00 4.02
C VAL A 110 -8.90 1.34 3.11
N ILE A 111 -8.34 2.12 2.18
CA ILE A 111 -7.23 1.70 1.34
C ILE A 111 -6.07 2.63 1.63
N ARG A 112 -4.97 2.11 2.17
CA ARG A 112 -3.75 2.90 2.35
C ARG A 112 -2.98 3.04 1.04
N LYS A 113 -2.34 4.18 0.81
CA LYS A 113 -1.38 4.37 -0.27
C LYS A 113 -0.28 3.30 -0.19
N GLY A 114 0.13 2.75 -1.34
CA GLY A 114 1.02 1.60 -1.42
C GLY A 114 0.31 0.25 -1.41
N ALA A 115 -1.02 0.23 -1.40
CA ALA A 115 -1.81 -0.95 -1.73
C ALA A 115 -2.21 -0.92 -3.20
N HIS A 116 -1.92 -1.96 -3.96
CA HIS A 116 -2.38 -2.11 -5.34
C HIS A 116 -3.78 -2.70 -5.38
N ILE A 117 -4.67 -2.02 -6.11
CA ILE A 117 -6.03 -2.49 -6.39
C ILE A 117 -6.20 -2.51 -7.90
N ALA A 118 -6.41 -3.69 -8.46
CA ALA A 118 -6.62 -3.87 -9.89
C ALA A 118 -8.04 -3.46 -10.33
N LYS A 119 -8.29 -3.46 -11.63
CA LYS A 119 -9.61 -3.18 -12.20
C LYS A 119 -10.63 -4.25 -11.80
N ASN A 120 -11.90 -3.89 -11.87
CA ASN A 120 -13.03 -4.79 -11.59
C ASN A 120 -13.02 -5.39 -10.16
N VAL A 121 -12.21 -4.84 -9.27
CA VAL A 121 -12.24 -5.20 -7.84
C VAL A 121 -13.43 -4.55 -7.16
N VAL A 122 -14.06 -5.27 -6.24
CA VAL A 122 -15.12 -4.74 -5.36
C VAL A 122 -14.62 -4.75 -3.92
N LEU A 123 -14.55 -3.56 -3.31
CA LEU A 123 -14.15 -3.41 -1.92
C LEU A 123 -15.37 -3.02 -1.08
N MET A 124 -15.84 -3.96 -0.29
CA MET A 124 -16.79 -3.73 0.80
C MET A 124 -16.06 -3.06 1.98
N PRO A 125 -16.73 -2.61 3.04
CA PRO A 125 -16.08 -2.02 4.21
C PRO A 125 -14.99 -2.96 4.74
N SER A 126 -13.74 -2.59 4.51
CA SER A 126 -12.57 -3.41 4.81
C SER A 126 -11.35 -2.52 4.96
N PHE A 127 -10.26 -3.05 5.49
CA PHE A 127 -9.01 -2.34 5.64
C PHE A 127 -7.93 -2.99 4.78
N ILE A 128 -7.45 -2.26 3.78
CA ILE A 128 -6.39 -2.71 2.86
C ILE A 128 -5.12 -1.93 3.20
N ASN A 129 -4.16 -2.63 3.77
CA ASN A 129 -2.92 -2.02 4.23
C ASN A 129 -1.89 -1.83 3.12
N VAL A 130 -0.90 -0.97 3.36
CA VAL A 130 0.25 -0.76 2.50
C VAL A 130 0.96 -2.09 2.22
N GLY A 131 1.35 -2.33 0.97
CA GLY A 131 1.98 -3.56 0.51
C GLY A 131 1.01 -4.68 0.11
N ALA A 132 -0.30 -4.49 0.31
CA ALA A 132 -1.30 -5.43 -0.21
C ALA A 132 -1.38 -5.34 -1.73
N TYR A 133 -1.64 -6.48 -2.36
CA TYR A 133 -1.91 -6.58 -3.80
C TYR A 133 -3.23 -7.31 -3.99
N VAL A 134 -4.20 -6.60 -4.54
CA VAL A 134 -5.54 -7.14 -4.85
C VAL A 134 -5.68 -7.24 -6.35
N ASP A 135 -5.75 -8.45 -6.85
CA ASP A 135 -5.79 -8.73 -8.28
C ASP A 135 -7.20 -8.56 -8.86
N GLU A 136 -7.27 -8.50 -10.19
CA GLU A 136 -8.47 -8.19 -10.95
C GLU A 136 -9.64 -9.12 -10.61
N GLY A 137 -10.84 -8.55 -10.58
CA GLY A 137 -12.08 -9.29 -10.33
C GLY A 137 -12.27 -9.79 -8.89
N THR A 138 -11.36 -9.45 -7.96
CA THR A 138 -11.46 -9.85 -6.56
C THR A 138 -12.56 -9.07 -5.85
N MET A 139 -13.36 -9.79 -5.03
CA MET A 139 -14.23 -9.15 -4.05
C MET A 139 -13.63 -9.29 -2.65
N ILE A 140 -13.36 -8.15 -2.00
CA ILE A 140 -13.03 -8.11 -0.58
C ILE A 140 -14.29 -7.75 0.19
N ALA A 141 -14.78 -8.69 0.98
CA ALA A 141 -15.96 -8.52 1.80
C ALA A 141 -15.58 -8.37 3.27
N VAL A 142 -16.46 -7.77 4.03
CA VAL A 142 -16.42 -7.85 5.48
C VAL A 142 -16.78 -9.28 5.85
N SER A 143 -15.82 -10.04 6.30
CA SER A 143 -16.05 -11.39 6.79
C SER A 143 -16.65 -11.32 8.18
N TYR A 144 -17.95 -11.34 8.29
CA TYR A 144 -18.58 -11.49 9.59
C TYR A 144 -19.88 -12.24 9.52
N THR A 145 -20.41 -12.52 10.62
CA THR A 145 -21.60 -13.18 11.11
C THR A 145 -22.82 -13.26 10.18
N HIS A 146 -22.86 -12.60 9.04
CA HIS A 146 -24.00 -12.58 8.14
C HIS A 146 -23.73 -13.13 6.73
N LEU A 147 -22.50 -13.59 6.46
CA LEU A 147 -22.14 -14.16 5.15
C LEU A 147 -21.61 -15.57 5.32
N THR A 148 -22.50 -16.53 5.26
CA THR A 148 -22.13 -17.90 4.92
C THR A 148 -22.03 -17.99 3.41
N LEU A 149 -20.85 -17.75 2.85
CA LEU A 149 -20.58 -18.07 1.46
C LEU A 149 -20.20 -19.54 1.38
N PRO A 150 -20.83 -20.34 0.48
CA PRO A 150 -20.33 -21.67 0.20
C PRO A 150 -18.90 -21.52 -0.35
N THR A 151 -17.93 -21.98 0.40
CA THR A 151 -16.56 -22.15 -0.09
C THR A 151 -16.58 -23.30 -1.09
N ARG A 152 -16.37 -23.00 -2.35
CA ARG A 152 -16.04 -24.00 -3.38
C ARG A 152 -14.53 -24.12 -3.49
#